data_99977e4f229ee9cde67fe40e7eb8907d
#
_entry.id   99977e4f229ee9cde67fe40e7eb8907d
#
_cell.length_a   1.000
_cell.length_b   1.000
_cell.length_c   1.000
_cell.angle_alpha   90.00
_cell.angle_beta   90.00
_cell.angle_gamma   90.00
#
_symmetry.space_group_name_H-M   'P 1'
#
loop_
_entity.id
_entity.type
_entity.pdbx_description
1 polymer ?
#
loop_
_entity_poly.entity_id
_entity_poly.type
_entity_poly.pdbx_seq_one_letter_code
_entity_poly.pdbx_strand_id
1 'polypeptide(L)'
;FVLKKNELTLKWERKASAGGLVTAVAPVVIQGNGIWIGWAGVHLEEGEKIPESDPNDKTPTAGLLSDRVIPVDFDPQIFDSYYNGCCNGTFWPLFHSMPDRAQFSADSWKSYCAVNKEFASKTVGALENLSRVDTDSGTPLV
;
A
#
# COMPACT_ATOMS: atom_id res chain seq x y z
N PHE A 1 2.93 7.15 -1.62
CA PHE A 1 2.12 8.10 -2.37
C PHE A 1 0.63 7.79 -2.24
N VAL A 2 -0.21 8.75 -2.59
CA VAL A 2 -1.63 8.58 -2.82
C VAL A 2 -1.96 9.04 -4.24
N LEU A 3 -3.04 8.52 -4.82
CA LEU A 3 -3.51 8.98 -6.11
C LEU A 3 -4.53 10.11 -5.93
N LYS A 4 -4.40 11.13 -6.77
CA LYS A 4 -5.41 12.18 -6.90
C LYS A 4 -5.73 12.39 -8.37
N LYS A 5 -7.00 12.58 -8.68
CA LYS A 5 -7.43 12.90 -10.05
C LYS A 5 -7.13 14.36 -10.33
N ASN A 6 -6.46 14.63 -11.43
CA ASN A 6 -6.24 16.00 -11.89
C ASN A 6 -7.57 16.55 -12.44
N GLU A 7 -7.99 17.69 -11.96
CA GLU A 7 -9.31 18.27 -12.31
C GLU A 7 -9.42 18.70 -13.78
N LEU A 8 -8.28 19.03 -14.41
CA LEU A 8 -8.25 19.50 -15.80
C LEU A 8 -8.09 18.35 -16.80
N THR A 9 -7.21 17.38 -16.47
CA THR A 9 -6.89 16.28 -17.40
C THR A 9 -7.70 15.02 -17.14
N LEU A 10 -8.40 14.95 -16.00
CA LEU A 10 -9.12 13.78 -15.48
C LEU A 10 -8.24 12.53 -15.31
N LYS A 11 -6.93 12.67 -15.35
CA LYS A 11 -5.96 11.57 -15.16
C LYS A 11 -5.54 11.47 -13.69
N TRP A 12 -5.20 10.26 -13.29
CA TRP A 12 -4.59 10.01 -11.98
C TRP A 12 -3.16 10.55 -11.95
N GLU A 13 -2.80 11.19 -10.85
CA GLU A 13 -1.46 11.67 -10.54
C GLU A 13 -1.03 11.15 -9.17
N ARG A 14 0.25 10.80 -9.03
CA ARG A 14 0.83 10.48 -7.73
C ARG A 14 1.06 11.77 -6.95
N LYS A 15 0.62 11.77 -5.71
CA LYS A 15 0.92 12.84 -4.75
C LYS A 15 1.67 12.26 -3.56
N ALA A 16 2.60 13.02 -3.04
CA ALA A 16 3.34 12.62 -1.84
C ALA A 16 2.37 12.32 -0.69
N SER A 17 2.56 11.20 -0.02
CA SER A 17 1.94 10.93 1.28
C SER A 17 2.96 11.22 2.38
N ALA A 18 2.51 11.82 3.46
CA ALA A 18 3.33 12.03 4.63
C ALA A 18 3.49 10.70 5.39
N GLY A 19 4.71 10.42 5.86
CA GLY A 19 4.95 9.28 6.74
C GLY A 19 6.41 8.84 6.74
N GLY A 20 6.99 8.68 7.92
CA GLY A 20 8.36 8.22 8.10
C GLY A 20 8.60 6.82 7.53
N LEU A 21 7.59 5.95 7.58
CA LEU A 21 7.66 4.60 7.01
C LEU A 21 7.97 4.63 5.51
N VAL A 22 7.26 5.45 4.74
CA VAL A 22 7.46 5.57 3.29
C VAL A 22 8.86 6.07 2.98
N THR A 23 9.32 7.09 3.71
CA THR A 23 10.67 7.66 3.55
C THR A 23 11.77 6.63 3.85
N ALA A 24 11.57 5.77 4.84
CA ALA A 24 12.55 4.77 5.23
C ALA A 24 12.56 3.54 4.29
N VAL A 25 11.40 3.10 3.84
CA VAL A 25 11.25 1.80 3.14
C VAL A 25 11.33 1.95 1.62
N ALA A 26 10.82 3.05 1.04
CA ALA A 26 10.78 3.21 -0.41
C ALA A 26 12.16 3.10 -1.09
N PRO A 27 13.26 3.69 -0.57
CA PRO A 27 14.58 3.52 -1.17
C PRO A 27 15.04 2.06 -1.21
N VAL A 28 14.76 1.28 -0.17
CA VAL A 28 15.14 -0.14 -0.09
C VAL A 28 14.37 -0.95 -1.14
N VAL A 29 13.07 -0.72 -1.28
CA VAL A 29 12.22 -1.39 -2.28
C VAL A 29 12.69 -1.06 -3.70
N ILE A 30 12.97 0.22 -3.97
CA ILE A 30 13.42 0.68 -5.30
C ILE A 30 14.78 0.09 -5.64
N GLN A 31 15.77 0.15 -4.75
CA GLN A 31 17.12 -0.37 -4.97
C GLN A 31 17.13 -1.89 -5.12
N GLY A 32 16.28 -2.59 -4.38
CA GLY A 32 16.14 -4.05 -4.44
C GLY A 32 15.22 -4.53 -5.59
N ASN A 33 14.75 -3.65 -6.47
CA ASN A 33 13.75 -3.96 -7.50
C ASN A 33 12.54 -4.72 -6.94
N GLY A 34 12.14 -4.36 -5.72
CA GLY A 34 11.08 -5.01 -4.95
C GLY A 34 9.68 -4.62 -5.43
N ILE A 35 8.67 -5.24 -4.83
CA ILE A 35 7.26 -4.94 -5.07
C ILE A 35 6.70 -4.15 -3.90
N TRP A 36 5.95 -3.11 -4.20
CA TRP A 36 5.21 -2.33 -3.23
C TRP A 36 3.73 -2.71 -3.26
N ILE A 37 3.23 -3.26 -2.17
CA ILE A 37 1.81 -3.58 -2.02
C ILE A 37 1.19 -2.56 -1.08
N GLY A 38 0.18 -1.84 -1.52
CA GLY A 38 -0.41 -0.78 -0.70
C GLY A 38 -1.70 -0.20 -1.24
N TRP A 39 -2.43 0.48 -0.36
CA TRP A 39 -3.61 1.22 -0.75
C TRP A 39 -3.23 2.58 -1.36
N ALA A 40 -3.79 2.84 -2.55
CA ALA A 40 -3.51 4.07 -3.29
C ALA A 40 -4.31 5.30 -2.81
N GLY A 41 -5.14 5.14 -1.77
CA GLY A 41 -6.00 6.20 -1.24
C GLY A 41 -7.32 6.37 -1.98
N VAL A 42 -7.53 5.60 -3.04
CA VAL A 42 -8.72 5.63 -3.91
C VAL A 42 -9.02 4.23 -4.42
N HIS A 43 -10.26 4.00 -4.80
CA HIS A 43 -10.65 2.86 -5.61
C HIS A 43 -10.24 3.09 -7.07
N LEU A 44 -9.63 2.10 -7.71
CA LEU A 44 -9.29 2.10 -9.12
C LEU A 44 -10.31 1.25 -9.88
N GLU A 45 -10.89 1.81 -10.92
CA GLU A 45 -11.79 1.09 -11.82
C GLU A 45 -11.03 0.02 -12.62
N GLU A 46 -11.76 -0.96 -13.13
CA GLU A 46 -11.18 -2.02 -13.95
C GLU A 46 -10.48 -1.43 -15.18
N GLY A 47 -9.19 -1.73 -15.34
CA GLY A 47 -8.35 -1.19 -16.42
C GLY A 47 -7.65 0.13 -16.10
N GLU A 48 -7.98 0.81 -15.03
CA GLU A 48 -7.19 1.96 -14.55
C GLU A 48 -5.83 1.49 -14.01
N LYS A 49 -4.79 2.22 -14.38
CA LYS A 49 -3.42 1.90 -13.97
C LYS A 49 -2.86 2.98 -13.06
N ILE A 50 -2.00 2.56 -12.15
CA ILE A 50 -1.19 3.50 -11.38
C ILE A 50 -0.27 4.23 -12.36
N PRO A 51 -0.30 5.57 -12.42
CA PRO A 51 0.57 6.33 -13.31
C PRO A 51 2.04 6.20 -12.89
N GLU A 52 2.96 6.39 -13.82
CA GLU A 52 4.37 6.56 -13.48
C GLU A 52 4.60 7.84 -12.67
N SER A 53 5.72 7.89 -11.95
CA SER A 53 6.15 9.12 -11.28
C SER A 53 6.51 10.18 -12.30
N ASP A 54 6.24 11.45 -11.97
CA ASP A 54 6.80 12.57 -12.73
C ASP A 54 8.34 12.49 -12.70
N PRO A 55 9.04 12.64 -13.84
CA PRO A 55 10.51 12.64 -13.88
C PRO A 55 11.16 13.69 -12.96
N ASN A 56 10.44 14.75 -12.61
CA ASN A 56 10.89 15.81 -11.70
C ASN A 56 10.46 15.55 -10.25
N ASP A 57 9.77 14.45 -9.96
CA ASP A 57 9.33 14.12 -8.61
C ASP A 57 10.55 13.85 -7.71
N LYS A 58 10.57 14.53 -6.56
CA LYS A 58 11.61 14.38 -5.54
C LYS A 58 11.11 13.65 -4.29
N THR A 59 9.94 13.02 -4.38
CA THR A 59 9.39 12.25 -3.25
C THR A 59 10.19 10.95 -3.07
N PRO A 60 10.16 10.36 -1.87
CA PRO A 60 10.82 9.07 -1.63
C PRO A 60 10.38 7.94 -2.56
N THR A 61 9.20 8.07 -3.18
CA THR A 61 8.62 7.06 -4.09
C THR A 61 8.85 7.38 -5.57
N ALA A 62 9.64 8.39 -5.92
CA ALA A 62 9.86 8.84 -7.28
C ALA A 62 10.40 7.75 -8.23
N GLY A 63 11.27 6.87 -7.73
CA GLY A 63 11.82 5.76 -8.51
C GLY A 63 11.00 4.47 -8.50
N LEU A 64 9.83 4.47 -7.87
CA LEU A 64 8.98 3.27 -7.78
C LEU A 64 8.16 3.15 -9.08
N LEU A 65 8.51 2.18 -9.91
CA LEU A 65 7.84 1.91 -11.18
C LEU A 65 6.38 1.46 -10.97
N SER A 66 5.50 1.77 -11.91
CA SER A 66 4.06 1.45 -11.79
C SER A 66 3.81 -0.07 -11.82
N ASP A 67 4.61 -0.82 -12.56
CA ASP A 67 4.55 -2.29 -12.64
C ASP A 67 5.07 -2.99 -11.37
N ARG A 68 5.73 -2.26 -10.48
CA ARG A 68 6.19 -2.71 -9.16
C ARG A 68 5.23 -2.33 -8.02
N VAL A 69 4.08 -1.76 -8.35
CA VAL A 69 3.05 -1.41 -7.36
C VAL A 69 1.82 -2.28 -7.56
N ILE A 70 1.45 -3.00 -6.53
CA ILE A 70 0.21 -3.77 -6.49
C ILE A 70 -0.78 -3.04 -5.58
N PRO A 71 -1.84 -2.45 -6.13
CA PRO A 71 -2.84 -1.78 -5.33
C PRO A 71 -3.66 -2.80 -4.53
N VAL A 72 -3.84 -2.51 -3.25
CA VAL A 72 -4.87 -3.12 -2.42
C VAL A 72 -6.08 -2.23 -2.51
N ASP A 73 -7.25 -2.84 -2.65
CA ASP A 73 -8.49 -2.10 -2.80
C ASP A 73 -9.51 -2.51 -1.75
N PHE A 74 -10.12 -1.52 -1.12
CA PHE A 74 -11.21 -1.69 -0.17
C PHE A 74 -12.01 -0.39 -0.01
N ASP A 75 -13.23 -0.53 0.46
CA ASP A 75 -14.12 0.59 0.72
C ASP A 75 -13.47 1.61 1.68
N PRO A 76 -13.54 2.92 1.39
CA PRO A 76 -13.00 3.96 2.27
C PRO A 76 -13.51 3.90 3.71
N GLN A 77 -14.74 3.43 3.94
CA GLN A 77 -15.28 3.26 5.30
C GLN A 77 -14.58 2.12 6.05
N ILE A 78 -14.25 1.03 5.33
CA ILE A 78 -13.45 -0.06 5.90
C ILE A 78 -12.06 0.45 6.26
N PHE A 79 -11.44 1.28 5.40
CA PHE A 79 -10.15 1.88 5.69
C PHE A 79 -10.17 2.74 6.96
N ASP A 80 -11.17 3.61 7.11
CA ASP A 80 -11.28 4.46 8.30
C ASP A 80 -11.42 3.62 9.58
N SER A 81 -12.30 2.63 9.57
CA SER A 81 -12.48 1.71 10.69
C SER A 81 -11.22 0.89 11.00
N TYR A 82 -10.50 0.46 9.97
CA TYR A 82 -9.21 -0.23 10.09
C TYR A 82 -8.12 0.69 10.64
N TYR A 83 -7.86 1.81 9.94
CA TYR A 83 -6.70 2.65 10.22
C TYR A 83 -6.91 3.54 11.44
N ASN A 84 -7.99 4.31 11.47
CA ASN A 84 -8.28 5.20 12.60
C ASN A 84 -8.88 4.44 13.78
N GLY A 85 -9.76 3.48 13.54
CA GLY A 85 -10.39 2.68 14.60
C GLY A 85 -9.42 1.69 15.24
N CYS A 86 -8.97 0.68 14.50
CA CYS A 86 -8.15 -0.39 15.08
C CYS A 86 -6.69 0.00 15.25
N CYS A 87 -6.03 0.47 14.18
CA CYS A 87 -4.59 0.76 14.25
C CYS A 87 -4.29 1.93 15.17
N ASN A 88 -4.90 3.09 14.94
CA ASN A 88 -4.64 4.31 15.71
C ASN A 88 -5.45 4.39 17.01
N GLY A 89 -6.65 3.85 17.04
CA GLY A 89 -7.51 3.87 18.23
C GLY A 89 -7.18 2.78 19.25
N THR A 90 -6.68 1.63 18.80
CA THR A 90 -6.38 0.50 19.71
C THR A 90 -4.89 0.23 19.80
N PHE A 91 -4.25 -0.18 18.71
CA PHE A 91 -2.86 -0.65 18.77
C PHE A 91 -1.85 0.46 19.04
N TRP A 92 -2.00 1.62 18.41
CA TRP A 92 -1.07 2.72 18.61
C TRP A 92 -0.95 3.15 20.09
N PRO A 93 -2.07 3.39 20.83
CA PRO A 93 -2.00 3.68 22.25
C PRO A 93 -1.37 2.54 23.08
N LEU A 94 -1.71 1.29 22.79
CA LEU A 94 -1.16 0.14 23.50
C LEU A 94 0.36 0.05 23.36
N PHE A 95 0.88 0.18 22.14
CA PHE A 95 2.31 0.11 21.86
C PHE A 95 3.11 1.32 22.38
N HIS A 96 2.40 2.43 22.67
CA HIS A 96 2.99 3.63 23.26
C HIS A 96 2.75 3.74 24.79
N SER A 97 2.43 2.63 25.43
CA SER A 97 2.21 2.56 26.89
C SER A 97 1.08 3.48 27.40
N MET A 98 0.03 3.67 26.59
CA MET A 98 -1.16 4.46 26.92
C MET A 98 -2.43 3.60 26.88
N PRO A 99 -2.53 2.52 27.70
CA PRO A 99 -3.66 1.59 27.63
C PRO A 99 -5.01 2.24 27.98
N ASP A 100 -4.98 3.29 28.79
CA ASP A 100 -6.14 4.11 29.17
C ASP A 100 -6.77 4.87 28.00
N ARG A 101 -6.02 5.04 26.91
CA ARG A 101 -6.47 5.67 25.67
C ARG A 101 -6.90 4.68 24.59
N ALA A 102 -6.65 3.40 24.78
CA ALA A 102 -6.98 2.38 23.81
C ALA A 102 -8.51 2.19 23.74
N GLN A 103 -9.04 2.22 22.52
CA GLN A 103 -10.45 2.00 22.24
C GLN A 103 -10.63 0.62 21.59
N PHE A 104 -11.50 -0.20 22.16
CA PHE A 104 -11.78 -1.53 21.66
C PHE A 104 -13.13 -1.56 20.97
N SER A 105 -13.14 -1.96 19.69
CA SER A 105 -14.35 -2.08 18.88
C SER A 105 -14.32 -3.37 18.08
N ALA A 106 -15.38 -4.17 18.21
CA ALA A 106 -15.52 -5.39 17.43
C ALA A 106 -15.59 -5.13 15.91
N ASP A 107 -16.19 -4.02 15.51
CA ASP A 107 -16.31 -3.66 14.09
C ASP A 107 -14.98 -3.17 13.53
N SER A 108 -14.22 -2.38 14.28
CA SER A 108 -12.85 -2.00 13.89
C SER A 108 -11.94 -3.23 13.80
N TRP A 109 -12.11 -4.20 14.68
CA TRP A 109 -11.38 -5.47 14.58
C TRP A 109 -11.75 -6.28 13.35
N LYS A 110 -13.02 -6.36 12.98
CA LYS A 110 -13.45 -7.03 11.73
C LYS A 110 -12.85 -6.35 10.51
N SER A 111 -12.85 -5.01 10.47
CA SER A 111 -12.22 -4.24 9.40
C SER A 111 -10.72 -4.49 9.34
N TYR A 112 -10.03 -4.55 10.48
CA TYR A 112 -8.62 -4.91 10.57
C TYR A 112 -8.34 -6.30 9.95
N CYS A 113 -9.13 -7.30 10.31
CA CYS A 113 -9.00 -8.65 9.75
C CYS A 113 -9.26 -8.69 8.25
N ALA A 114 -10.29 -7.98 7.76
CA ALA A 114 -10.63 -7.92 6.34
C ALA A 114 -9.51 -7.30 5.51
N VAL A 115 -8.99 -6.15 5.94
CA VAL A 115 -7.90 -5.45 5.25
C VAL A 115 -6.63 -6.31 5.24
N ASN A 116 -6.25 -6.91 6.36
CA ASN A 116 -5.05 -7.77 6.41
C ASN A 116 -5.20 -9.03 5.54
N LYS A 117 -6.41 -9.60 5.43
CA LYS A 117 -6.69 -10.71 4.51
C LYS A 117 -6.48 -10.31 3.05
N GLU A 118 -6.90 -9.12 2.67
CA GLU A 118 -6.69 -8.61 1.31
C GLU A 118 -5.19 -8.38 1.03
N PHE A 119 -4.45 -7.76 1.97
CA PHE A 119 -2.99 -7.65 1.86
C PHE A 119 -2.31 -9.01 1.70
N ALA A 120 -2.70 -10.01 2.50
CA ALA A 120 -2.16 -11.36 2.42
C ALA A 120 -2.45 -11.99 1.06
N SER A 121 -3.68 -11.87 0.55
CA SER A 121 -4.08 -12.38 -0.78
C SER A 121 -3.22 -11.78 -1.90
N LYS A 122 -3.05 -10.45 -1.92
CA LYS A 122 -2.20 -9.77 -2.92
C LYS A 122 -0.73 -10.19 -2.80
N THR A 123 -0.25 -10.39 -1.58
CA THR A 123 1.14 -10.81 -1.33
C THR A 123 1.38 -12.23 -1.86
N VAL A 124 0.49 -13.16 -1.57
CA VAL A 124 0.59 -14.55 -2.07
C VAL A 124 0.56 -14.57 -3.59
N GLY A 125 -0.39 -13.86 -4.21
CA GLY A 125 -0.46 -13.77 -5.67
C GLY A 125 0.79 -13.16 -6.31
N ALA A 126 1.40 -12.16 -5.68
CA ALA A 126 2.67 -11.58 -6.15
C ALA A 126 3.81 -12.60 -6.08
N LEU A 127 3.93 -13.35 -4.99
CA LEU A 127 4.97 -14.38 -4.82
C LEU A 127 4.81 -15.52 -5.83
N GLU A 128 3.58 -15.99 -6.07
CA GLU A 128 3.31 -17.02 -7.08
C GLU A 128 3.70 -16.57 -8.49
N ASN A 129 3.42 -15.31 -8.83
CA ASN A 129 3.81 -14.75 -10.13
C ASN A 129 5.34 -14.64 -10.28
N LEU A 130 6.05 -14.20 -9.24
CA LEU A 130 7.52 -14.16 -9.24
C LEU A 130 8.11 -15.56 -9.42
N SER A 131 7.62 -16.56 -8.70
CA SER A 131 8.10 -17.94 -8.79
C SER A 131 7.90 -18.55 -10.18
N ARG A 132 6.85 -18.17 -10.91
CA ARG A 132 6.61 -18.66 -12.28
C ARG A 132 7.60 -18.03 -13.29
N VAL A 133 7.93 -16.75 -13.12
CA VAL A 133 8.90 -16.06 -13.99
C VAL A 133 10.28 -16.68 -13.88
N ASP A 134 10.71 -17.04 -12.66
CA ASP A 134 12.01 -17.66 -12.42
C ASP A 134 12.12 -19.08 -13.02
N THR A 135 11.05 -19.86 -13.02
CA THR A 135 11.01 -21.19 -13.64
C THR A 135 11.08 -21.12 -15.16
N ASP A 136 10.51 -20.11 -15.79
CA ASP A 136 10.56 -19.91 -17.25
C ASP A 136 11.94 -19.38 -17.73
N SER A 137 12.65 -18.63 -16.89
CA SER A 137 13.96 -18.07 -17.21
C SER A 137 15.12 -19.04 -17.05
N GLY A 138 14.92 -20.22 -16.48
CA GLY A 138 15.92 -21.28 -16.31
C GLY A 138 17.12 -20.90 -15.42
N THR A 139 17.04 -19.83 -14.66
CA THR A 139 18.10 -19.38 -13.76
C THR A 139 17.81 -19.86 -12.35
N PRO A 140 18.61 -20.78 -11.77
CA PRO A 140 18.43 -21.18 -10.39
C PRO A 140 18.72 -20.00 -9.46
N LEU A 141 17.86 -19.81 -8.45
CA LEU A 141 18.14 -18.91 -7.33
C LEU A 141 19.39 -19.41 -6.60
N VAL A 142 20.42 -18.58 -6.54
CA VAL A 142 21.63 -18.78 -5.71
C VAL A 142 21.42 -18.10 -4.38
#